data_f754e33a032329f149be3ec95f40f290
#
_entry.id   f754e33a032329f149be3ec95f40f290
#
_cell.length_a   1.000
_cell.length_b   1.000
_cell.length_c   1.000
_cell.angle_alpha   90.00
_cell.angle_beta   90.00
_cell.angle_gamma   90.00
#
_symmetry.space_group_name_H-M   'P 1'
#
loop_
_entity.id
_entity.type
_entity.pdbx_description
1 polymer ?
#
loop_
_entity_poly.entity_id
_entity_poly.type
_entity_poly.pdbx_seq_one_letter_code
_entity_poly.pdbx_strand_id
1 'polypeptide(L)'
;KYFGFTTRHELVFTPYLGNSDHYLTMNARFELSTGVSTSQQAVTIGLPTGNITSSTVGSSLDKGNTSTGKSESRGLNYVFDAHYSYKSKYMLRVNARVEGSTTMGDDRKWGLFPSVSARWNISDEEWMQWAKPVVSMLSFRPGFGIDGHAPGADRTFNAYEAYNYSYINMAGFKMLGIRLTDLRRSRKSEWNIGTDFGFFNDMLTGAFNYYDGTTRDQIIGGYKIPSSTGYGSLDYKNSGAMRNYGWELNMNLNNLKLAKDFTMSFYFNIGNNYNE
;
A
#
# COMPACT_ATOMS: atom_id res chain seq x y z
N LYS A 1 18.31 1.99 18.65
CA LYS A 1 18.00 0.59 18.95
C LYS A 1 16.58 0.29 18.54
N TYR A 2 16.39 -0.80 17.81
CA TYR A 2 15.05 -1.25 17.35
C TYR A 2 14.78 -2.65 17.92
N PHE A 3 13.55 -2.86 18.35
CA PHE A 3 13.00 -4.16 18.68
C PHE A 3 11.65 -4.29 17.97
N GLY A 4 11.47 -5.39 17.23
CA GLY A 4 10.21 -5.68 16.53
C GLY A 4 9.84 -7.14 16.69
N PHE A 5 8.55 -7.38 16.80
CA PHE A 5 7.97 -8.72 16.85
C PHE A 5 6.78 -8.77 15.90
N THR A 6 6.74 -9.82 15.09
CA THR A 6 5.60 -10.09 14.20
C THR A 6 5.22 -11.54 14.31
N THR A 7 3.94 -11.81 14.52
CA THR A 7 3.37 -13.15 14.43
C THR A 7 2.34 -13.19 13.33
N ARG A 8 2.33 -14.27 12.56
CA ARG A 8 1.39 -14.51 11.46
C ARG A 8 0.84 -15.92 11.60
N HIS A 9 -0.47 -16.00 11.54
CA HIS A 9 -1.22 -17.25 11.50
C HIS A 9 -2.07 -17.27 10.24
N GLU A 10 -2.04 -18.39 9.54
CA GLU A 10 -2.76 -18.57 8.29
C GLU A 10 -3.51 -19.89 8.33
N LEU A 11 -4.79 -19.84 7.98
CA LEU A 11 -5.67 -20.99 7.82
C LEU A 11 -6.11 -21.05 6.37
N VAL A 12 -5.77 -22.14 5.70
CA VAL A 12 -6.20 -22.44 4.34
C VAL A 12 -7.23 -23.56 4.40
N PHE A 13 -8.37 -23.35 3.75
CA PHE A 13 -9.43 -24.32 3.68
C PHE A 13 -9.85 -24.53 2.22
N THR A 14 -9.71 -25.76 1.74
CA THR A 14 -10.04 -26.15 0.37
C THR A 14 -11.00 -27.35 0.42
N PRO A 15 -12.32 -27.09 0.53
CA PRO A 15 -13.32 -28.15 0.62
C PRO A 15 -13.48 -28.86 -0.72
N TYR A 16 -13.76 -30.16 -0.67
CA TYR A 16 -14.22 -30.91 -1.82
C TYR A 16 -15.71 -30.62 -2.05
N LEU A 17 -16.07 -30.09 -3.22
CA LEU A 17 -17.45 -29.66 -3.55
C LEU A 17 -18.24 -30.68 -4.37
N GLY A 18 -17.86 -31.97 -4.29
CA GLY A 18 -18.63 -33.08 -4.89
C GLY A 18 -18.23 -33.45 -6.30
N ASN A 19 -17.61 -32.55 -7.08
CA ASN A 19 -17.05 -32.84 -8.40
C ASN A 19 -15.84 -31.96 -8.71
N SER A 20 -15.14 -32.25 -9.79
CA SER A 20 -13.95 -31.50 -10.25
C SER A 20 -14.26 -30.17 -10.94
N ASP A 21 -15.53 -29.89 -11.23
CA ASP A 21 -15.96 -28.64 -11.90
C ASP A 21 -15.91 -27.44 -10.97
N HIS A 22 -16.03 -27.69 -9.67
CA HIS A 22 -16.04 -26.66 -8.63
C HIS A 22 -14.75 -26.70 -7.83
N TYR A 23 -14.11 -25.57 -7.74
CA TYR A 23 -12.92 -25.38 -6.90
C TYR A 23 -13.10 -24.17 -6.01
N LEU A 24 -12.96 -24.35 -4.70
CA LEU A 24 -13.04 -23.28 -3.72
C LEU A 24 -11.82 -23.36 -2.81
N THR A 25 -11.13 -22.24 -2.69
CA THR A 25 -10.10 -22.06 -1.67
C THR A 25 -10.42 -20.80 -0.85
N MET A 26 -10.40 -20.96 0.45
CA MET A 26 -10.56 -19.86 1.39
C MET A 26 -9.29 -19.76 2.25
N ASN A 27 -8.83 -18.53 2.44
CA ASN A 27 -7.70 -18.23 3.28
C ASN A 27 -8.11 -17.19 4.33
N ALA A 28 -7.84 -17.47 5.60
CA ALA A 28 -7.99 -16.53 6.69
C ALA A 28 -6.61 -16.31 7.33
N ARG A 29 -6.14 -15.08 7.34
CA ARG A 29 -4.84 -14.71 7.92
C ARG A 29 -5.02 -13.67 9.01
N PHE A 30 -4.36 -13.93 10.12
CA PHE A 30 -4.20 -13.01 11.23
C PHE A 30 -2.73 -12.63 11.34
N GLU A 31 -2.45 -11.34 11.50
CA GLU A 31 -1.11 -10.84 11.69
C GLU A 31 -1.10 -9.75 12.77
N LEU A 32 -0.23 -9.93 13.77
CA LEU A 32 0.06 -8.94 14.80
C LEU A 32 1.51 -8.50 14.65
N SER A 33 1.73 -7.20 14.57
CA SER A 33 3.05 -6.58 14.54
C SER A 33 3.20 -5.58 15.68
N THR A 34 4.36 -5.55 16.30
CA THR A 34 4.73 -4.51 17.27
C THR A 34 6.18 -4.11 17.04
N GLY A 35 6.45 -2.82 17.13
CA GLY A 35 7.76 -2.25 16.97
C GLY A 35 8.02 -1.17 18.00
N VAL A 36 9.20 -1.18 18.58
CA VAL A 36 9.71 -0.13 19.45
C VAL A 36 11.06 0.33 18.93
N SER A 37 11.16 1.59 18.59
CA SER A 37 12.40 2.23 18.17
C SER A 37 12.84 3.25 19.22
N THR A 38 14.09 3.15 19.63
CA THR A 38 14.72 4.14 20.51
C THR A 38 15.95 4.68 19.82
N SER A 39 16.00 5.99 19.64
CA SER A 39 17.14 6.73 19.09
C SER A 39 17.76 7.59 20.19
N GLN A 40 19.06 7.65 20.20
CA GLN A 40 19.84 8.57 21.05
C GLN A 40 20.92 9.17 20.16
N GLN A 41 21.01 10.46 20.16
CA GLN A 41 22.07 11.21 19.48
C GLN A 41 22.73 12.11 20.50
N ALA A 42 24.02 11.98 20.66
CA ALA A 42 24.84 12.89 21.45
C ALA A 42 25.85 13.56 20.53
N VAL A 43 25.87 14.88 20.55
CA VAL A 43 26.81 15.69 19.76
C VAL A 43 27.73 16.44 20.74
N THR A 44 29.04 16.28 20.57
CA THR A 44 30.05 16.99 21.35
C THR A 44 30.84 17.94 20.45
N ILE A 45 31.22 19.06 21.00
CA ILE A 45 32.02 20.06 20.35
C ILE A 45 33.38 20.20 21.04
N GLY A 46 34.35 20.81 20.34
CA GLY A 46 35.70 21.00 20.88
C GLY A 46 36.55 19.71 20.87
N LEU A 47 36.40 18.90 19.83
CA LEU A 47 37.30 17.76 19.60
C LEU A 47 38.70 18.26 19.21
N PRO A 48 39.78 17.69 19.77
CA PRO A 48 41.13 18.14 19.52
C PRO A 48 41.62 17.91 18.07
N THR A 49 41.06 16.89 17.41
CA THR A 49 41.33 16.61 15.98
C THR A 49 40.10 15.97 15.31
N GLY A 50 39.99 16.11 13.96
CA GLY A 50 38.93 15.47 13.18
C GLY A 50 38.98 13.93 13.11
N ASN A 51 40.09 13.33 13.56
CA ASN A 51 40.24 11.87 13.58
C ASN A 51 39.66 11.17 14.83
N ILE A 52 39.24 11.97 15.83
CA ILE A 52 38.65 11.46 17.05
C ILE A 52 37.13 11.44 16.87
N THR A 53 36.53 10.26 16.82
CA THR A 53 35.09 10.05 16.63
C THR A 53 34.31 9.78 17.92
N SER A 54 35.00 9.62 19.06
CA SER A 54 34.36 9.35 20.34
C SER A 54 33.75 10.62 20.94
N SER A 55 32.46 10.59 21.23
CA SER A 55 31.73 11.69 21.88
C SER A 55 32.15 11.93 23.33
N THR A 56 32.97 11.06 23.91
CA THR A 56 33.45 11.19 25.30
C THR A 56 34.67 12.09 25.44
N VAL A 57 35.31 12.47 24.34
CA VAL A 57 36.59 13.25 24.32
C VAL A 57 36.34 14.74 24.05
N GLY A 58 35.13 15.11 23.63
CA GLY A 58 34.81 16.55 23.38
C GLY A 58 34.81 17.37 24.67
N SER A 59 35.13 18.67 24.51
CA SER A 59 35.19 19.60 25.63
C SER A 59 33.82 19.94 26.23
N SER A 60 32.76 19.85 25.44
CA SER A 60 31.38 20.09 25.89
C SER A 60 30.36 19.35 25.07
N LEU A 61 29.20 19.07 25.69
CA LEU A 61 28.03 18.50 25.02
C LEU A 61 27.25 19.61 24.32
N ASP A 62 27.00 19.45 23.02
CA ASP A 62 26.08 20.32 22.28
C ASP A 62 24.62 19.92 22.61
N LYS A 63 24.03 20.62 23.57
CA LYS A 63 22.69 20.36 24.03
C LYS A 63 21.64 20.64 22.94
N GLY A 64 21.91 21.54 21.99
CA GLY A 64 21.01 21.89 20.90
C GLY A 64 20.84 20.76 19.87
N ASN A 65 21.89 19.97 19.68
CA ASN A 65 21.93 18.87 18.73
C ASN A 65 21.92 17.47 19.39
N THR A 66 21.83 17.42 20.73
CA THR A 66 21.67 16.17 21.48
C THR A 66 20.17 15.84 21.60
N SER A 67 19.78 14.66 21.19
CA SER A 67 18.37 14.25 21.21
C SER A 67 18.17 12.79 21.62
N THR A 68 17.02 12.53 22.18
CA THR A 68 16.52 11.17 22.42
C THR A 68 15.13 11.04 21.82
N GLY A 69 14.85 9.92 21.17
CA GLY A 69 13.54 9.63 20.61
C GLY A 69 13.10 8.20 20.97
N LYS A 70 11.83 8.04 21.22
CA LYS A 70 11.18 6.73 21.35
C LYS A 70 9.91 6.74 20.51
N SER A 71 9.75 5.72 19.68
CA SER A 71 8.56 5.50 18.87
C SER A 71 8.08 4.07 19.09
N GLU A 72 6.79 3.91 19.27
CA GLU A 72 6.13 2.62 19.42
C GLU A 72 5.01 2.52 18.39
N SER A 73 4.93 1.36 17.73
CA SER A 73 3.86 1.07 16.77
C SER A 73 3.32 -0.33 17.00
N ARG A 74 2.01 -0.47 16.84
CA ARG A 74 1.33 -1.77 16.87
C ARG A 74 0.34 -1.82 15.73
N GLY A 75 0.39 -2.93 14.99
CA GLY A 75 -0.50 -3.21 13.88
C GLY A 75 -1.19 -4.55 14.06
N LEU A 76 -2.46 -4.61 13.67
CA LEU A 76 -3.26 -5.81 13.69
C LEU A 76 -3.98 -5.94 12.35
N ASN A 77 -3.79 -7.07 11.66
CA ASN A 77 -4.37 -7.31 10.36
C ASN A 77 -5.14 -8.63 10.36
N TYR A 78 -6.38 -8.57 9.89
CA TYR A 78 -7.17 -9.71 9.51
C TYR A 78 -7.38 -9.68 8.01
N VAL A 79 -7.03 -10.74 7.32
CA VAL A 79 -7.26 -10.88 5.88
C VAL A 79 -8.08 -12.12 5.64
N PHE A 80 -9.16 -11.95 4.92
CA PHE A 80 -9.97 -13.03 4.38
C PHE A 80 -9.91 -13.00 2.86
N ASP A 81 -9.61 -14.13 2.24
CA ASP A 81 -9.57 -14.28 0.78
C ASP A 81 -10.34 -15.56 0.41
N ALA A 82 -11.25 -15.46 -0.53
CA ALA A 82 -11.98 -16.59 -1.09
C ALA A 82 -11.84 -16.58 -2.61
N HIS A 83 -11.37 -17.68 -3.15
CA HIS A 83 -11.26 -17.91 -4.58
C HIS A 83 -12.14 -19.09 -4.99
N TYR A 84 -13.10 -18.82 -5.85
CA TYR A 84 -14.00 -19.81 -6.41
C TYR A 84 -13.80 -19.91 -7.92
N SER A 85 -13.72 -21.12 -8.44
CA SER A 85 -13.63 -21.41 -9.87
C SER A 85 -14.67 -22.46 -10.25
N TYR A 86 -15.39 -22.19 -11.34
CA TYR A 86 -16.34 -23.14 -11.95
C TYR A 86 -15.86 -23.50 -13.35
N LYS A 87 -15.58 -24.80 -13.57
CA LYS A 87 -15.09 -25.38 -14.83
C LYS A 87 -13.85 -24.66 -15.40
N SER A 88 -13.08 -23.98 -14.54
CA SER A 88 -11.98 -23.10 -14.95
C SER A 88 -12.36 -22.00 -15.96
N LYS A 89 -13.66 -21.85 -16.24
CA LYS A 89 -14.21 -20.80 -17.13
C LYS A 89 -14.57 -19.54 -16.38
N TYR A 90 -15.18 -19.68 -15.20
CA TYR A 90 -15.64 -18.59 -14.37
C TYR A 90 -14.89 -18.61 -13.06
N MET A 91 -14.21 -17.54 -12.76
CA MET A 91 -13.46 -17.38 -11.51
C MET A 91 -13.95 -16.13 -10.79
N LEU A 92 -14.16 -16.25 -9.49
CA LEU A 92 -14.53 -15.15 -8.61
C LEU A 92 -13.55 -15.14 -7.43
N ARG A 93 -13.00 -13.98 -7.15
CA ARG A 93 -12.19 -13.78 -5.96
C ARG A 93 -12.77 -12.63 -5.14
N VAL A 94 -12.97 -12.88 -3.85
CA VAL A 94 -13.41 -11.89 -2.87
C VAL A 94 -12.34 -11.81 -1.81
N ASN A 95 -11.88 -10.59 -1.52
CA ASN A 95 -10.92 -10.33 -0.47
C ASN A 95 -11.45 -9.24 0.46
N ALA A 96 -11.22 -9.40 1.76
CA ALA A 96 -11.51 -8.38 2.75
C ALA A 96 -10.34 -8.29 3.73
N ARG A 97 -9.78 -7.09 3.89
CA ARG A 97 -8.74 -6.80 4.88
C ARG A 97 -9.28 -5.83 5.92
N VAL A 98 -9.18 -6.21 7.18
CA VAL A 98 -9.43 -5.35 8.34
C VAL A 98 -8.10 -5.05 8.99
N GLU A 99 -7.74 -3.78 9.06
CA GLU A 99 -6.46 -3.34 9.60
C GLU A 99 -6.67 -2.37 10.76
N GLY A 100 -6.04 -2.65 11.90
CA GLY A 100 -5.93 -1.77 13.04
C GLY A 100 -4.50 -1.28 13.23
N SER A 101 -4.32 0.01 13.51
CA SER A 101 -3.00 0.59 13.74
C SER A 101 -3.03 1.66 14.80
N THR A 102 -2.02 1.69 15.66
CA THR A 102 -1.83 2.75 16.67
C THR A 102 -1.32 4.06 16.06
N THR A 103 -0.91 4.07 14.78
CA THR A 103 -0.49 5.29 14.08
C THR A 103 -1.68 6.12 13.58
N MET A 104 -2.91 5.63 13.74
CA MET A 104 -4.15 6.30 13.38
C MET A 104 -4.75 7.05 14.58
N GLY A 105 -5.58 8.04 14.28
CA GLY A 105 -6.38 8.74 15.31
C GLY A 105 -7.19 7.75 16.13
N ASP A 106 -7.40 8.07 17.42
CA ASP A 106 -8.07 7.15 18.36
C ASP A 106 -9.44 6.70 17.87
N ASP A 107 -10.16 7.59 17.19
CA ASP A 107 -11.49 7.34 16.64
C ASP A 107 -11.45 6.58 15.28
N ARG A 108 -10.26 6.40 14.67
CA ARG A 108 -10.08 5.90 13.30
C ARG A 108 -9.03 4.80 13.19
N LYS A 109 -8.77 4.07 14.27
CA LYS A 109 -7.76 3.00 14.31
C LYS A 109 -8.00 1.89 13.31
N TRP A 110 -9.27 1.56 13.04
CA TRP A 110 -9.67 0.46 12.19
C TRP A 110 -10.02 0.91 10.77
N GLY A 111 -9.61 0.14 9.78
CA GLY A 111 -9.98 0.28 8.39
C GLY A 111 -10.42 -1.04 7.79
N LEU A 112 -11.47 -1.01 6.94
CA LEU A 112 -11.94 -2.14 6.15
C LEU A 112 -11.67 -1.86 4.67
N PHE A 113 -11.03 -2.82 4.01
CA PHE A 113 -10.59 -2.75 2.61
C PHE A 113 -11.08 -3.99 1.84
N PRO A 114 -12.29 -3.95 1.31
CA PRO A 114 -12.83 -5.02 0.49
C PRO A 114 -12.35 -4.91 -0.95
N SER A 115 -12.23 -6.06 -1.62
CA SER A 115 -12.07 -6.14 -3.07
C SER A 115 -12.78 -7.36 -3.64
N VAL A 116 -13.24 -7.23 -4.87
CA VAL A 116 -13.84 -8.29 -5.65
C VAL A 116 -13.29 -8.26 -7.07
N SER A 117 -12.94 -9.41 -7.59
CA SER A 117 -12.54 -9.57 -8.99
C SER A 117 -13.13 -10.83 -9.57
N ALA A 118 -13.45 -10.79 -10.85
CA ALA A 118 -13.91 -11.94 -11.60
C ALA A 118 -13.04 -12.13 -12.85
N ARG A 119 -13.03 -13.36 -13.35
CA ARG A 119 -12.47 -13.70 -14.65
C ARG A 119 -13.43 -14.63 -15.36
N TRP A 120 -13.71 -14.32 -16.60
CA TRP A 120 -14.46 -15.14 -17.51
C TRP A 120 -13.61 -15.50 -18.70
N ASN A 121 -13.31 -16.78 -18.87
CA ASN A 121 -12.57 -17.29 -20.02
C ASN A 121 -13.56 -17.54 -21.16
N ILE A 122 -13.77 -16.54 -22.00
CA ILE A 122 -14.74 -16.53 -23.10
C ILE A 122 -14.36 -17.57 -24.18
N SER A 123 -13.07 -17.74 -24.44
CA SER A 123 -12.56 -18.71 -25.40
C SER A 123 -12.92 -20.15 -25.09
N ASP A 124 -13.23 -20.46 -23.81
CA ASP A 124 -13.56 -21.81 -23.37
C ASP A 124 -15.07 -22.14 -23.47
N GLU A 125 -15.87 -21.18 -23.93
CA GLU A 125 -17.31 -21.37 -24.12
C GLU A 125 -17.62 -22.22 -25.37
N GLU A 126 -18.69 -23.00 -25.29
CA GLU A 126 -19.09 -23.89 -26.38
C GLU A 126 -19.44 -23.11 -27.66
N TRP A 127 -20.07 -21.96 -27.52
CA TRP A 127 -20.43 -21.09 -28.64
C TRP A 127 -19.21 -20.39 -29.30
N MET A 128 -18.03 -20.39 -28.64
CA MET A 128 -16.78 -19.84 -29.20
C MET A 128 -15.89 -20.88 -29.90
N GLN A 129 -16.28 -22.16 -29.91
CA GLN A 129 -15.47 -23.24 -30.49
C GLN A 129 -15.14 -23.00 -31.97
N TRP A 130 -16.04 -22.37 -32.73
CA TRP A 130 -15.82 -22.02 -34.14
C TRP A 130 -14.64 -21.04 -34.31
N ALA A 131 -14.35 -20.22 -33.32
CA ALA A 131 -13.29 -19.21 -33.38
C ALA A 131 -11.92 -19.76 -32.95
N LYS A 132 -11.84 -20.95 -32.36
CA LYS A 132 -10.60 -21.57 -31.86
C LYS A 132 -9.41 -21.60 -32.85
N PRO A 133 -9.61 -21.78 -34.16
CA PRO A 133 -8.49 -21.72 -35.09
C PRO A 133 -7.79 -20.36 -35.16
N VAL A 134 -8.51 -19.30 -34.77
CA VAL A 134 -8.01 -17.93 -34.79
C VAL A 134 -7.79 -17.40 -33.39
N VAL A 135 -8.75 -17.61 -32.47
CA VAL A 135 -8.74 -17.10 -31.09
C VAL A 135 -8.30 -18.23 -30.17
N SER A 136 -7.05 -18.20 -29.73
CA SER A 136 -6.50 -19.18 -28.78
C SER A 136 -6.87 -18.86 -27.34
N MET A 137 -6.99 -17.57 -27.00
CA MET A 137 -7.37 -17.11 -25.66
C MET A 137 -8.18 -15.83 -25.77
N LEU A 138 -9.26 -15.76 -25.02
CA LEU A 138 -10.02 -14.53 -24.78
C LEU A 138 -10.61 -14.58 -23.39
N SER A 139 -10.24 -13.63 -22.53
CA SER A 139 -10.79 -13.53 -21.19
C SER A 139 -11.20 -12.11 -20.85
N PHE A 140 -12.20 -11.98 -20.00
CA PHE A 140 -12.67 -10.71 -19.45
C PHE A 140 -12.46 -10.69 -17.94
N ARG A 141 -11.89 -9.60 -17.41
CA ARG A 141 -11.47 -9.50 -16.01
C ARG A 141 -11.94 -8.19 -15.38
N PRO A 142 -13.18 -8.08 -14.89
CA PRO A 142 -13.62 -6.95 -14.10
C PRO A 142 -13.13 -7.08 -12.66
N GLY A 143 -12.82 -5.95 -12.04
CA GLY A 143 -12.42 -5.87 -10.64
C GLY A 143 -12.81 -4.53 -10.02
N PHE A 144 -13.06 -4.57 -8.73
CA PHE A 144 -13.26 -3.41 -7.89
C PHE A 144 -12.55 -3.61 -6.55
N GLY A 145 -11.88 -2.60 -6.07
CA GLY A 145 -11.23 -2.67 -4.78
C GLY A 145 -11.18 -1.32 -4.06
N ILE A 146 -11.12 -1.41 -2.74
CA ILE A 146 -10.84 -0.28 -1.88
C ILE A 146 -9.54 -0.57 -1.16
N ASP A 147 -8.59 0.34 -1.23
CA ASP A 147 -7.34 0.30 -0.49
C ASP A 147 -7.20 1.52 0.42
N GLY A 148 -6.36 1.40 1.46
CA GLY A 148 -6.13 2.45 2.41
C GLY A 148 -4.65 2.62 2.71
N HIS A 149 -4.20 3.88 2.70
CA HIS A 149 -2.84 4.24 3.06
C HIS A 149 -2.82 4.95 4.41
N ALA A 150 -2.00 4.44 5.34
CA ALA A 150 -1.77 5.05 6.63
C ALA A 150 -0.72 6.17 6.53
N PRO A 151 -0.83 7.26 7.29
CA PRO A 151 0.24 8.24 7.37
C PRO A 151 1.49 7.61 7.99
N GLY A 152 2.65 7.99 7.46
CA GLY A 152 3.95 7.46 7.92
C GLY A 152 4.43 8.03 9.26
N ALA A 153 3.63 8.81 9.97
CA ALA A 153 4.07 9.51 11.16
C ALA A 153 3.05 9.51 12.30
N ASP A 154 3.58 9.48 13.46
CA ASP A 154 3.02 9.26 14.77
C ASP A 154 2.59 10.60 15.40
N ARG A 155 1.48 11.18 14.92
CA ARG A 155 0.95 12.46 15.41
C ARG A 155 -0.43 12.32 16.09
N THR A 156 -0.78 11.09 16.44
CA THR A 156 -2.03 10.81 17.17
C THR A 156 -1.88 10.94 18.67
N PHE A 157 -0.64 11.12 19.15
CA PHE A 157 -0.31 11.33 20.57
C PHE A 157 0.09 12.79 20.83
N ASN A 158 -0.04 13.21 22.09
CA ASN A 158 0.56 14.45 22.54
C ASN A 158 2.08 14.30 22.54
N ALA A 159 2.77 15.13 21.77
CA ALA A 159 4.21 15.22 21.79
C ALA A 159 4.65 16.48 22.52
N TYR A 160 5.69 16.36 23.34
CA TYR A 160 6.23 17.45 24.11
C TYR A 160 7.70 17.66 23.75
N GLU A 161 8.11 18.90 23.70
CA GLU A 161 9.49 19.32 23.49
C GLU A 161 10.03 20.00 24.74
N ALA A 162 11.24 19.67 25.17
CA ALA A 162 11.90 20.37 26.26
C ALA A 162 12.20 21.80 25.83
N TYR A 163 11.82 22.76 26.68
CA TYR A 163 12.02 24.16 26.44
C TYR A 163 13.17 24.68 27.31
N ASN A 164 14.30 24.97 26.70
CA ASN A 164 15.52 25.36 27.41
C ASN A 164 15.67 26.88 27.66
N TYR A 165 14.73 27.68 27.19
CA TYR A 165 14.72 29.12 27.39
C TYR A 165 13.74 29.51 28.48
N SER A 166 14.07 29.23 29.72
CA SER A 166 13.21 29.66 30.82
C SER A 166 13.75 30.96 31.42
N TYR A 167 12.84 31.89 31.70
CA TYR A 167 13.12 33.15 32.35
C TYR A 167 13.80 32.98 33.73
N ILE A 168 13.60 31.87 34.38
CA ILE A 168 14.11 31.56 35.74
C ILE A 168 15.10 30.36 35.72
N ASN A 169 15.69 30.06 34.56
CA ASN A 169 16.66 28.95 34.37
C ASN A 169 16.13 27.56 34.80
N MET A 170 14.83 27.37 34.76
CA MET A 170 14.19 26.08 35.01
C MET A 170 13.82 25.40 33.68
N ALA A 171 14.06 24.10 33.58
CA ALA A 171 13.62 23.32 32.45
C ALA A 171 12.08 23.29 32.38
N GLY A 172 11.54 23.68 31.24
CA GLY A 172 10.12 23.60 30.92
C GLY A 172 9.87 22.67 29.75
N PHE A 173 8.62 22.46 29.43
CA PHE A 173 8.22 21.75 28.21
C PHE A 173 7.04 22.47 27.56
N LYS A 174 6.97 22.36 26.23
CA LYS A 174 5.84 22.84 25.44
C LYS A 174 5.27 21.69 24.61
N MET A 175 4.02 21.80 24.23
CA MET A 175 3.44 20.88 23.25
C MET A 175 4.08 21.12 21.89
N LEU A 176 4.48 20.04 21.23
CA LEU A 176 5.14 20.09 19.91
C LEU A 176 4.13 20.33 18.78
N GLY A 177 2.88 19.92 18.97
CA GLY A 177 1.82 20.05 17.98
C GLY A 177 0.46 19.70 18.53
N ILE A 178 -0.55 19.82 17.68
CA ILE A 178 -1.95 19.48 18.03
C ILE A 178 -2.14 17.97 17.85
N ARG A 179 -2.73 17.33 18.86
CA ARG A 179 -3.12 15.92 18.76
C ARG A 179 -4.23 15.75 17.72
N LEU A 180 -4.04 14.79 16.80
CA LEU A 180 -4.96 14.52 15.70
C LEU A 180 -5.75 13.23 15.97
N THR A 181 -6.86 13.32 16.69
CA THR A 181 -7.69 12.15 17.06
C THR A 181 -8.54 11.63 15.91
N ASP A 182 -8.88 12.48 14.93
CA ASP A 182 -9.72 12.14 13.77
C ASP A 182 -8.88 11.85 12.50
N LEU A 183 -7.56 11.74 12.61
CA LEU A 183 -6.72 11.43 11.45
C LEU A 183 -7.04 10.04 10.91
N ARG A 184 -7.51 9.99 9.68
CA ARG A 184 -7.94 8.76 9.01
C ARG A 184 -7.02 8.41 7.84
N ARG A 185 -7.08 7.13 7.41
CA ARG A 185 -6.38 6.67 6.21
C ARG A 185 -6.93 7.37 4.97
N SER A 186 -6.06 7.71 4.04
CA SER A 186 -6.51 8.00 2.68
C SER A 186 -7.06 6.71 2.07
N ARG A 187 -8.16 6.81 1.32
CA ARG A 187 -8.86 5.67 0.72
C ARG A 187 -8.86 5.81 -0.79
N LYS A 188 -8.32 4.80 -1.46
CA LYS A 188 -8.40 4.66 -2.91
C LYS A 188 -9.49 3.63 -3.24
N SER A 189 -10.49 4.03 -4.02
CA SER A 189 -11.45 3.12 -4.64
C SER A 189 -11.15 3.05 -6.14
N GLU A 190 -11.01 1.83 -6.67
CA GLU A 190 -10.61 1.64 -8.06
C GLU A 190 -11.45 0.56 -8.73
N TRP A 191 -11.92 0.87 -9.94
CA TRP A 191 -12.43 -0.08 -10.91
C TRP A 191 -11.32 -0.44 -11.89
N ASN A 192 -11.21 -1.71 -12.20
CA ASN A 192 -10.30 -2.22 -13.22
C ASN A 192 -11.06 -3.16 -14.15
N ILE A 193 -10.95 -2.95 -15.45
CA ILE A 193 -11.54 -3.81 -16.48
C ILE A 193 -10.40 -4.24 -17.40
N GLY A 194 -10.10 -5.54 -17.38
CA GLY A 194 -9.06 -6.15 -18.19
C GLY A 194 -9.63 -7.13 -19.20
N THR A 195 -8.94 -7.27 -20.32
CA THR A 195 -9.17 -8.30 -21.34
C THR A 195 -7.83 -8.87 -21.76
N ASP A 196 -7.67 -10.21 -21.62
CA ASP A 196 -6.52 -10.90 -22.20
C ASP A 196 -6.95 -11.54 -23.51
N PHE A 197 -6.10 -11.50 -24.53
CA PHE A 197 -6.36 -12.08 -25.83
C PHE A 197 -5.13 -12.81 -26.36
N GLY A 198 -5.38 -13.87 -27.09
CA GLY A 198 -4.40 -14.64 -27.84
C GLY A 198 -4.99 -15.02 -29.20
N PHE A 199 -4.20 -14.88 -30.24
CA PHE A 199 -4.59 -15.22 -31.61
C PHE A 199 -3.53 -16.09 -32.28
N PHE A 200 -3.99 -16.93 -33.24
CA PHE A 200 -3.13 -17.74 -34.08
C PHE A 200 -2.19 -18.65 -33.28
N ASN A 201 -2.76 -19.47 -32.38
CA ASN A 201 -2.00 -20.35 -31.46
C ASN A 201 -0.96 -19.58 -30.65
N ASP A 202 -1.38 -18.46 -30.04
CA ASP A 202 -0.57 -17.58 -29.19
C ASP A 202 0.62 -16.90 -29.90
N MET A 203 0.57 -16.86 -31.25
CA MET A 203 1.53 -16.07 -32.00
C MET A 203 1.41 -14.58 -31.71
N LEU A 204 0.18 -14.09 -31.61
CA LEU A 204 -0.13 -12.73 -31.09
C LEU A 204 -0.87 -12.86 -29.77
N THR A 205 -0.26 -12.40 -28.70
CA THR A 205 -0.88 -12.34 -27.38
C THR A 205 -0.89 -10.91 -26.84
N GLY A 206 -1.81 -10.60 -25.97
CA GLY A 206 -1.81 -9.30 -25.34
C GLY A 206 -2.82 -9.15 -24.23
N ALA A 207 -2.77 -7.99 -23.59
CA ALA A 207 -3.71 -7.59 -22.57
C ALA A 207 -4.06 -6.11 -22.73
N PHE A 208 -5.34 -5.81 -22.63
CA PHE A 208 -5.85 -4.45 -22.52
C PHE A 208 -6.41 -4.26 -21.11
N ASN A 209 -6.03 -3.19 -20.44
CA ASN A 209 -6.55 -2.83 -19.12
C ASN A 209 -7.03 -1.38 -19.15
N TYR A 210 -8.19 -1.13 -18.56
CA TYR A 210 -8.71 0.18 -18.24
C TYR A 210 -8.90 0.27 -16.74
N TYR A 211 -8.48 1.37 -16.13
CA TYR A 211 -8.64 1.61 -14.71
C TYR A 211 -9.16 3.02 -14.43
N ASP A 212 -9.94 3.15 -13.36
CA ASP A 212 -10.46 4.40 -12.86
C ASP A 212 -10.49 4.34 -11.32
N GLY A 213 -9.60 5.09 -10.71
CA GLY A 213 -9.39 5.11 -9.28
C GLY A 213 -9.51 6.51 -8.70
N THR A 214 -10.27 6.65 -7.62
CA THR A 214 -10.37 7.90 -6.86
C THR A 214 -9.79 7.71 -5.46
N THR A 215 -8.77 8.49 -5.14
CA THR A 215 -8.19 8.59 -3.80
C THR A 215 -8.84 9.76 -3.07
N ARG A 216 -9.45 9.49 -1.93
CA ARG A 216 -10.10 10.49 -1.05
C ARG A 216 -9.38 10.57 0.29
N ASP A 217 -9.68 11.64 1.04
CA ASP A 217 -9.08 11.87 2.36
C ASP A 217 -7.55 11.84 2.33
N GLN A 218 -6.94 12.42 1.29
CA GLN A 218 -5.48 12.50 1.20
C GLN A 218 -4.89 13.18 2.43
N ILE A 219 -3.77 12.66 2.90
CA ILE A 219 -3.08 13.20 4.06
C ILE A 219 -2.10 14.25 3.59
N ILE A 220 -2.41 15.50 3.89
CA ILE A 220 -1.59 16.66 3.54
C ILE A 220 -0.84 17.10 4.80
N GLY A 221 0.48 17.30 4.68
CA GLY A 221 1.32 17.82 5.77
C GLY A 221 1.43 19.34 5.77
N GLY A 222 1.74 19.91 6.95
CA GLY A 222 2.08 21.34 7.07
C GLY A 222 0.95 22.31 6.78
N TYR A 223 -0.31 21.94 7.06
CA TYR A 223 -1.46 22.80 6.84
C TYR A 223 -1.43 24.01 7.79
N LYS A 224 -1.29 25.22 7.24
CA LYS A 224 -1.24 26.45 8.03
C LYS A 224 -2.58 26.76 8.71
N ILE A 225 -2.52 27.12 9.96
CA ILE A 225 -3.67 27.51 10.79
C ILE A 225 -3.44 28.91 11.39
N PRO A 226 -4.51 29.60 11.81
CA PRO A 226 -4.37 30.91 12.44
C PRO A 226 -3.46 30.86 13.67
N SER A 227 -2.54 31.82 13.78
CA SER A 227 -1.60 31.92 14.89
C SER A 227 -2.26 32.13 16.26
N SER A 228 -3.53 32.56 16.28
CA SER A 228 -4.34 32.67 17.49
C SER A 228 -4.58 31.33 18.21
N THR A 229 -4.37 30.20 17.52
CA THR A 229 -4.42 28.85 18.11
C THR A 229 -3.18 28.52 18.95
N GLY A 230 -2.14 29.31 18.89
CA GLY A 230 -0.83 29.05 19.51
C GLY A 230 0.08 28.15 18.68
N TYR A 231 -0.36 27.70 17.49
CA TYR A 231 0.38 26.84 16.58
C TYR A 231 0.47 27.47 15.19
N GLY A 232 1.57 27.23 14.47
CA GLY A 232 1.74 27.73 13.11
C GLY A 232 1.12 26.87 12.02
N SER A 233 1.00 25.56 12.30
CA SER A 233 0.47 24.59 11.33
C SER A 233 -0.07 23.34 12.04
N LEU A 234 -0.94 22.61 11.33
CA LEU A 234 -1.24 21.21 11.62
C LEU A 234 -0.20 20.35 10.93
N ASP A 235 0.34 19.36 11.62
CA ASP A 235 1.30 18.43 11.04
C ASP A 235 0.68 17.63 9.89
N TYR A 236 -0.57 17.20 10.05
CA TYR A 236 -1.33 16.47 9.05
C TYR A 236 -2.81 16.84 9.06
N LYS A 237 -3.44 16.77 7.92
CA LYS A 237 -4.89 16.92 7.74
C LYS A 237 -5.35 16.02 6.59
N ASN A 238 -6.47 15.34 6.77
CA ASN A 238 -7.15 14.70 5.65
C ASN A 238 -7.85 15.78 4.81
N SER A 239 -7.45 15.93 3.56
CA SER A 239 -8.02 16.92 2.65
C SER A 239 -7.77 16.54 1.21
N GLY A 240 -8.72 16.90 0.34
CA GLY A 240 -8.60 16.68 -1.09
C GLY A 240 -8.98 15.28 -1.57
N ALA A 241 -9.17 15.20 -2.86
CA ALA A 241 -9.36 13.98 -3.62
C ALA A 241 -8.55 14.09 -4.91
N MET A 242 -8.11 12.96 -5.43
CA MET A 242 -7.42 12.83 -6.70
C MET A 242 -7.98 11.63 -7.45
N ARG A 243 -8.33 11.83 -8.70
CA ARG A 243 -8.77 10.77 -9.60
C ARG A 243 -7.65 10.44 -10.58
N ASN A 244 -7.33 9.16 -10.67
CA ASN A 244 -6.41 8.62 -11.67
C ASN A 244 -7.18 7.65 -12.54
N TYR A 245 -7.21 7.88 -13.85
CA TYR A 245 -7.82 6.96 -14.79
C TYR A 245 -6.96 6.84 -16.05
N GLY A 246 -7.04 5.71 -16.69
CA GLY A 246 -6.22 5.47 -17.86
C GLY A 246 -6.43 4.09 -18.45
N TRP A 247 -5.63 3.80 -19.46
CA TRP A 247 -5.62 2.52 -20.12
C TRP A 247 -4.21 2.09 -20.51
N GLU A 248 -4.02 0.79 -20.60
CA GLU A 248 -2.76 0.16 -20.99
C GLU A 248 -3.04 -0.99 -21.97
N LEU A 249 -2.25 -1.06 -23.04
CA LEU A 249 -2.27 -2.14 -24.01
C LEU A 249 -0.88 -2.73 -24.14
N ASN A 250 -0.78 -4.01 -23.83
CA ASN A 250 0.43 -4.80 -24.00
C ASN A 250 0.18 -5.81 -25.11
N MET A 251 1.07 -5.91 -26.10
CA MET A 251 1.01 -6.89 -27.18
C MET A 251 2.36 -7.54 -27.37
N ASN A 252 2.33 -8.84 -27.61
CA ASN A 252 3.50 -9.65 -27.89
C ASN A 252 3.27 -10.44 -29.16
N LEU A 253 4.14 -10.28 -30.12
CA LEU A 253 4.21 -11.12 -31.29
C LEU A 253 5.33 -12.13 -31.07
N ASN A 254 4.95 -13.40 -30.89
CA ASN A 254 5.84 -14.46 -30.46
C ASN A 254 6.25 -15.37 -31.64
N ASN A 255 7.50 -15.82 -31.63
CA ASN A 255 7.98 -16.90 -32.47
C ASN A 255 7.72 -16.73 -33.98
N LEU A 256 7.83 -15.51 -34.49
CA LEU A 256 7.74 -15.27 -35.92
C LEU A 256 8.93 -15.91 -36.61
N LYS A 257 8.71 -17.05 -37.29
CA LYS A 257 9.75 -17.76 -38.07
C LYS A 257 9.94 -17.06 -39.40
N LEU A 258 11.06 -16.35 -39.54
CA LEU A 258 11.44 -15.68 -40.79
C LEU A 258 12.33 -16.56 -41.67
N ALA A 259 13.06 -17.52 -41.06
CA ALA A 259 13.87 -18.52 -41.76
C ALA A 259 13.94 -19.80 -40.94
N LYS A 260 14.54 -20.87 -41.48
CA LYS A 260 14.64 -22.19 -40.84
C LYS A 260 15.21 -22.13 -39.42
N ASP A 261 16.22 -21.28 -39.22
CA ASP A 261 16.94 -21.15 -37.94
C ASP A 261 16.83 -19.73 -37.32
N PHE A 262 15.89 -18.92 -37.82
CA PHE A 262 15.73 -17.55 -37.36
C PHE A 262 14.29 -17.28 -36.91
N THR A 263 14.14 -16.96 -35.62
CA THR A 263 12.86 -16.62 -34.96
C THR A 263 12.98 -15.24 -34.33
N MET A 264 11.96 -14.42 -34.49
CA MET A 264 11.85 -13.09 -33.86
C MET A 264 10.62 -13.01 -32.98
N SER A 265 10.72 -12.21 -31.93
CA SER A 265 9.58 -11.80 -31.08
C SER A 265 9.60 -10.29 -30.91
N PHE A 266 8.43 -9.66 -30.94
CA PHE A 266 8.26 -8.22 -30.74
C PHE A 266 7.37 -7.98 -29.54
N TYR A 267 7.73 -6.98 -28.74
CA TYR A 267 6.97 -6.53 -27.59
C TYR A 267 6.58 -5.08 -27.80
N PHE A 268 5.31 -4.80 -27.61
CA PHE A 268 4.76 -3.46 -27.75
C PHE A 268 3.92 -3.11 -26.53
N ASN A 269 4.22 -1.97 -25.91
CA ASN A 269 3.47 -1.45 -24.77
C ASN A 269 3.08 -0.01 -25.05
N ILE A 270 1.82 0.31 -24.87
CA ILE A 270 1.30 1.66 -24.96
C ILE A 270 0.27 1.88 -23.87
N GLY A 271 0.26 3.06 -23.29
CA GLY A 271 -0.73 3.44 -22.27
C GLY A 271 -0.83 4.92 -22.14
N ASN A 272 -1.89 5.35 -21.49
CA ASN A 272 -2.09 6.73 -21.11
C ASN A 272 -2.72 6.81 -19.72
N ASN A 273 -2.29 7.80 -18.93
CA ASN A 273 -2.76 8.04 -17.57
C ASN A 273 -3.15 9.50 -17.42
N TYR A 274 -4.29 9.76 -16.84
CA TYR A 274 -4.82 11.08 -16.54
C TYR A 274 -5.02 11.24 -15.03
N ASN A 275 -4.71 12.44 -14.55
CA ASN A 275 -4.87 12.82 -13.14
C ASN A 275 -5.75 14.08 -13.07
N GLU A 276 -6.73 14.05 -12.20
CA GLU A 276 -7.64 15.16 -11.90
C GLU A 276 -7.74 15.43 -10.39
#